data_cf0a21366b81f987498543f10858cf41
#
_entry.id   cf0a21366b81f987498543f10858cf41
#
_cell.length_a   1.000
_cell.length_b   1.000
_cell.length_c   1.000
_cell.angle_alpha   90.00
_cell.angle_beta   90.00
_cell.angle_gamma   90.00
#
_symmetry.space_group_name_H-M   'P 1'
#
loop_
_entity.id
_entity.type
_entity.pdbx_description
1 polymer ?
#
loop_
_entity_poly.entity_id
_entity_poly.type
_entity_poly.pdbx_seq_one_letter_code
_entity_poly.pdbx_strand_id
1 'polypeptide(L)'
;MTRSPRTAAARRARENAVVFAEREARLLTLAEEFFSREASSPAAKIEAEIENLENKLAALREKLASARVETHQHLAEPVAEMKALKVSKNEIAARLGITRAEVNALLRASATKADAEPESE
;
A
#
# COMPACT_ATOMS: atom_id res chain seq x y z
N MET A 1 -28.84 34.31 -62.74
CA MET A 1 -27.51 33.75 -62.89
C MET A 1 -27.51 32.35 -62.29
N THR A 2 -27.36 31.37 -63.12
CA THR A 2 -27.18 29.96 -62.67
C THR A 2 -25.76 29.75 -62.27
N ARG A 3 -25.53 29.35 -61.01
CA ARG A 3 -24.20 28.98 -60.56
C ARG A 3 -23.72 27.72 -61.30
N SER A 4 -22.49 27.70 -61.70
CA SER A 4 -21.93 26.52 -62.36
C SER A 4 -21.99 25.30 -61.40
N PRO A 5 -22.15 24.08 -61.92
CA PRO A 5 -22.15 22.86 -61.09
C PRO A 5 -20.88 22.72 -60.19
N ARG A 6 -19.75 23.23 -60.66
CA ARG A 6 -18.47 23.26 -59.98
C ARG A 6 -18.52 24.12 -58.70
N THR A 7 -19.17 25.31 -58.79
CA THR A 7 -19.33 26.21 -57.64
C THR A 7 -20.30 25.62 -56.62
N ALA A 8 -21.36 24.99 -57.05
CA ALA A 8 -22.33 24.32 -56.19
C ALA A 8 -21.69 23.12 -55.47
N ALA A 9 -20.87 22.36 -56.16
CA ALA A 9 -20.14 21.23 -55.58
C ALA A 9 -19.12 21.69 -54.51
N ALA A 10 -18.37 22.75 -54.78
CA ALA A 10 -17.44 23.33 -53.83
C ALA A 10 -18.12 23.86 -52.56
N ARG A 11 -19.27 24.52 -52.75
CA ARG A 11 -20.08 25.05 -51.66
C ARG A 11 -20.59 23.90 -50.76
N ARG A 12 -21.11 22.85 -51.38
CA ARG A 12 -21.62 21.67 -50.68
C ARG A 12 -20.51 20.96 -49.86
N ALA A 13 -19.34 20.82 -50.45
CA ALA A 13 -18.18 20.25 -49.78
C ALA A 13 -17.79 21.06 -48.53
N ARG A 14 -17.78 22.39 -48.63
CA ARG A 14 -17.49 23.29 -47.51
C ARG A 14 -18.56 23.21 -46.40
N GLU A 15 -19.83 23.18 -46.77
CA GLU A 15 -20.93 23.06 -45.81
C GLU A 15 -20.85 21.75 -45.06
N ASN A 16 -20.57 20.65 -45.73
CA ASN A 16 -20.39 19.36 -45.09
C ASN A 16 -19.14 19.33 -44.19
N ALA A 17 -18.06 19.97 -44.62
CA ALA A 17 -16.83 20.05 -43.81
C ALA A 17 -17.06 20.80 -42.49
N VAL A 18 -17.86 21.89 -42.53
CA VAL A 18 -18.22 22.65 -41.33
C VAL A 18 -19.03 21.78 -40.37
N VAL A 19 -20.01 21.05 -40.89
CA VAL A 19 -20.84 20.12 -40.09
C VAL A 19 -19.94 19.04 -39.43
N PHE A 20 -19.00 18.49 -40.19
CA PHE A 20 -18.04 17.51 -39.68
C PHE A 20 -17.15 18.08 -38.56
N ALA A 21 -16.63 19.29 -38.79
CA ALA A 21 -15.78 19.96 -37.81
C ALA A 21 -16.52 20.24 -36.49
N GLU A 22 -17.76 20.70 -36.58
CA GLU A 22 -18.62 20.96 -35.42
C GLU A 22 -18.90 19.66 -34.66
N ARG A 23 -19.19 18.58 -35.38
CA ARG A 23 -19.44 17.27 -34.81
C ARG A 23 -18.20 16.73 -34.09
N GLU A 24 -17.03 16.82 -34.72
CA GLU A 24 -15.75 16.41 -34.12
C GLU A 24 -15.45 17.20 -32.86
N ALA A 25 -15.64 18.52 -32.88
CA ALA A 25 -15.45 19.37 -31.71
C ALA A 25 -16.40 18.95 -30.57
N ARG A 26 -17.65 18.66 -30.90
CA ARG A 26 -18.62 18.22 -29.89
C ARG A 26 -18.28 16.85 -29.30
N LEU A 27 -17.85 15.92 -30.14
CA LEU A 27 -17.43 14.60 -29.70
C LEU A 27 -16.21 14.68 -28.78
N LEU A 28 -15.25 15.53 -29.11
CA LEU A 28 -14.08 15.76 -28.27
C LEU A 28 -14.47 16.32 -26.89
N THR A 29 -15.36 17.32 -26.88
CA THR A 29 -15.86 17.90 -25.62
C THR A 29 -16.56 16.85 -24.77
N LEU A 30 -17.38 16.00 -25.38
CA LEU A 30 -18.08 14.93 -24.69
C LEU A 30 -17.13 13.88 -24.14
N ALA A 31 -16.06 13.54 -24.88
CA ALA A 31 -15.02 12.65 -24.41
C ALA A 31 -14.27 13.23 -23.20
N GLU A 32 -13.94 14.52 -23.25
CA GLU A 32 -13.31 15.23 -22.13
C GLU A 32 -14.23 15.23 -20.90
N GLU A 33 -15.51 15.47 -21.09
CA GLU A 33 -16.49 15.40 -20.00
C GLU A 33 -16.58 14.00 -19.39
N PHE A 34 -16.58 12.98 -20.24
CA PHE A 34 -16.59 11.59 -19.79
C PHE A 34 -15.40 11.29 -18.88
N PHE A 35 -14.19 11.57 -19.33
CA PHE A 35 -12.98 11.30 -18.53
C PHE A 35 -12.90 12.18 -17.29
N SER A 36 -13.37 13.41 -17.36
CA SER A 36 -13.43 14.30 -16.20
C SER A 36 -14.39 13.76 -15.13
N ARG A 37 -15.56 13.29 -15.55
CA ARG A 37 -16.55 12.70 -14.65
C ARG A 37 -16.06 11.39 -14.06
N GLU A 38 -15.36 10.57 -14.85
CA GLU A 38 -14.75 9.33 -14.39
C GLU A 38 -13.69 9.60 -13.31
N ALA A 39 -12.79 10.57 -13.59
CA ALA A 39 -11.72 10.94 -12.67
C ALA A 39 -12.23 11.53 -11.33
N SER A 40 -13.37 12.22 -11.37
CA SER A 40 -14.00 12.82 -10.19
C SER A 40 -15.14 11.99 -9.60
N SER A 41 -15.37 10.79 -10.14
CA SER A 41 -16.43 9.90 -9.69
C SER A 41 -16.23 9.42 -8.25
N PRO A 42 -17.32 9.06 -7.56
CA PRO A 42 -17.19 8.42 -6.24
C PRO A 42 -16.33 7.17 -6.27
N ALA A 43 -16.41 6.37 -7.34
CA ALA A 43 -15.60 5.16 -7.50
C ALA A 43 -14.11 5.49 -7.57
N ALA A 44 -13.71 6.48 -8.36
CA ALA A 44 -12.30 6.90 -8.47
C ALA A 44 -11.77 7.41 -7.14
N LYS A 45 -12.57 8.15 -6.38
CA LYS A 45 -12.20 8.65 -5.05
C LYS A 45 -11.99 7.51 -4.05
N ILE A 46 -12.87 6.52 -4.08
CA ILE A 46 -12.77 5.35 -3.22
C ILE A 46 -11.55 4.52 -3.59
N GLU A 47 -11.29 4.31 -4.89
CA GLU A 47 -10.10 3.61 -5.36
C GLU A 47 -8.80 4.29 -4.89
N ALA A 48 -8.75 5.62 -4.98
CA ALA A 48 -7.60 6.39 -4.49
C ALA A 48 -7.43 6.25 -2.96
N GLU A 49 -8.53 6.22 -2.22
CA GLU A 49 -8.51 6.02 -0.77
C GLU A 49 -8.03 4.60 -0.42
N ILE A 50 -8.49 3.59 -1.14
CA ILE A 50 -8.05 2.20 -0.97
C ILE A 50 -6.53 2.12 -1.18
N GLU A 51 -6.02 2.68 -2.26
CA GLU A 51 -4.59 2.69 -2.54
C GLU A 51 -3.80 3.36 -1.41
N ASN A 52 -4.27 4.50 -0.92
CA ASN A 52 -3.65 5.21 0.18
C ASN A 52 -3.64 4.36 1.47
N LEU A 53 -4.75 3.68 1.77
CA LEU A 53 -4.85 2.78 2.93
C LEU A 53 -3.95 1.55 2.78
N GLU A 54 -3.84 0.99 1.59
CA GLU A 54 -2.93 -0.13 1.31
C GLU A 54 -1.48 0.27 1.54
N ASN A 55 -1.08 1.47 1.10
CA ASN A 55 0.26 2.00 1.33
C ASN A 55 0.53 2.21 2.83
N LYS A 56 -0.43 2.75 3.55
CA LYS A 56 -0.33 2.91 5.00
C LYS A 56 -0.24 1.57 5.72
N LEU A 57 -1.02 0.59 5.28
CA LEU A 57 -0.99 -0.76 5.83
C LEU A 57 0.38 -1.42 5.61
N ALA A 58 0.94 -1.30 4.42
CA ALA A 58 2.28 -1.82 4.13
C ALA A 58 3.34 -1.20 5.03
N ALA A 59 3.30 0.12 5.22
CA ALA A 59 4.23 0.81 6.12
C ALA A 59 4.07 0.36 7.58
N LEU A 60 2.83 0.18 8.04
CA LEU A 60 2.56 -0.31 9.40
C LEU A 60 3.03 -1.75 9.59
N ARG A 61 2.90 -2.59 8.58
CA ARG A 61 3.39 -3.98 8.63
C ARG A 61 4.91 -4.03 8.79
N GLU A 62 5.63 -3.15 8.10
CA GLU A 62 7.09 -3.03 8.27
C GLU A 62 7.45 -2.59 9.68
N LYS A 63 6.76 -1.59 10.20
CA LYS A 63 6.96 -1.12 11.59
C LYS A 63 6.64 -2.23 12.59
N LEU A 64 5.59 -3.01 12.35
CA LEU A 64 5.21 -4.13 13.20
C LEU A 64 6.30 -5.20 13.21
N ALA A 65 6.85 -5.54 12.05
CA ALA A 65 7.94 -6.51 11.96
C ALA A 65 9.15 -6.09 12.81
N SER A 66 9.57 -4.82 12.70
CA SER A 66 10.65 -4.26 13.51
C SER A 66 10.29 -4.23 14.99
N ALA A 67 9.07 -3.82 15.33
CA ALA A 67 8.61 -3.76 16.72
C ALA A 67 8.51 -5.14 17.36
N ARG A 68 8.15 -6.16 16.59
CA ARG A 68 8.12 -7.55 17.08
C ARG A 68 9.51 -8.05 17.47
N VAL A 69 10.53 -7.75 16.68
CA VAL A 69 11.91 -8.10 16.99
C VAL A 69 12.35 -7.43 18.29
N GLU A 70 12.10 -6.13 18.41
CA GLU A 70 12.42 -5.36 19.61
C GLU A 70 11.67 -5.87 20.84
N THR A 71 10.36 -6.13 20.70
CA THR A 71 9.52 -6.68 21.77
C THR A 71 10.05 -8.04 22.22
N HIS A 72 10.41 -8.90 21.27
CA HIS A 72 10.94 -10.23 21.55
C HIS A 72 12.25 -10.14 22.38
N GLN A 73 13.13 -9.21 22.04
CA GLN A 73 14.37 -8.96 22.79
C GLN A 73 14.10 -8.46 24.21
N HIS A 74 13.11 -7.56 24.37
CA HIS A 74 12.72 -7.10 25.69
C HIS A 74 12.10 -8.19 26.54
N LEU A 75 11.31 -9.09 25.96
CA LEU A 75 10.71 -10.22 26.66
C LEU A 75 11.76 -11.30 26.99
N ALA A 76 12.83 -11.39 26.23
CA ALA A 76 13.89 -12.33 26.45
C ALA A 76 14.64 -12.06 27.77
N GLU A 77 14.78 -10.80 28.19
CA GLU A 77 15.49 -10.42 29.39
C GLU A 77 14.90 -11.06 30.68
N PRO A 78 13.60 -10.90 31.00
CA PRO A 78 13.05 -11.54 32.19
C PRO A 78 13.05 -13.06 32.10
N VAL A 79 12.91 -13.64 30.91
CA VAL A 79 13.00 -15.11 30.75
C VAL A 79 14.40 -15.61 31.06
N ALA A 80 15.43 -14.91 30.57
CA ALA A 80 16.82 -15.22 30.87
C ALA A 80 17.11 -15.11 32.38
N GLU A 81 16.57 -14.12 33.07
CA GLU A 81 16.70 -13.96 34.51
C GLU A 81 16.05 -15.10 35.29
N MET A 82 14.85 -15.54 34.86
CA MET A 82 14.18 -16.71 35.44
C MET A 82 15.04 -17.96 35.28
N LYS A 83 15.63 -18.14 34.12
CA LYS A 83 16.53 -19.28 33.87
C LYS A 83 17.79 -19.21 34.74
N ALA A 84 18.33 -18.01 34.95
CA ALA A 84 19.46 -17.80 35.85
C ALA A 84 19.15 -18.16 37.32
N LEU A 85 17.89 -18.05 37.71
CA LEU A 85 17.39 -18.46 39.01
C LEU A 85 17.10 -19.97 39.10
N LYS A 86 17.51 -20.72 38.07
CA LYS A 86 17.36 -22.19 37.99
C LYS A 86 15.91 -22.66 37.89
N VAL A 87 15.03 -21.83 37.35
CA VAL A 87 13.66 -22.23 37.04
C VAL A 87 13.66 -23.05 35.74
N SER A 88 12.95 -24.16 35.73
CA SER A 88 12.89 -25.02 34.54
C SER A 88 12.11 -24.34 33.41
N LYS A 89 12.43 -24.70 32.17
CA LYS A 89 11.73 -24.19 30.99
C LYS A 89 10.22 -24.47 31.06
N ASN A 90 9.82 -25.63 31.54
CA ASN A 90 8.41 -25.99 31.70
C ASN A 90 7.71 -25.10 32.72
N GLU A 91 8.37 -24.79 33.85
CA GLU A 91 7.82 -23.88 34.85
C GLU A 91 7.71 -22.45 34.32
N ILE A 92 8.72 -21.97 33.59
CA ILE A 92 8.69 -20.65 32.94
C ILE A 92 7.49 -20.57 31.96
N ALA A 93 7.34 -21.59 31.13
CA ALA A 93 6.22 -21.68 30.19
C ALA A 93 4.86 -21.62 30.90
N ALA A 94 4.73 -22.37 31.98
CA ALA A 94 3.51 -22.41 32.79
C ALA A 94 3.20 -21.06 33.43
N ARG A 95 4.21 -20.40 34.01
CA ARG A 95 4.04 -19.09 34.66
C ARG A 95 3.65 -17.99 33.72
N LEU A 96 4.19 -18.00 32.48
CA LEU A 96 3.98 -16.97 31.50
C LEU A 96 2.81 -17.27 30.54
N GLY A 97 2.27 -18.50 30.61
CA GLY A 97 1.17 -18.90 29.71
C GLY A 97 1.61 -19.02 28.26
N ILE A 98 2.88 -19.39 28.02
CA ILE A 98 3.45 -19.54 26.69
C ILE A 98 3.94 -20.99 26.50
N THR A 99 4.30 -21.35 25.29
CA THR A 99 4.80 -22.69 24.99
C THR A 99 6.29 -22.81 25.34
N ARG A 100 6.75 -24.04 25.54
CA ARG A 100 8.18 -24.31 25.76
C ARG A 100 9.02 -23.86 24.54
N ALA A 101 8.48 -24.02 23.33
CA ALA A 101 9.13 -23.55 22.10
C ALA A 101 9.35 -22.03 22.12
N GLU A 102 8.38 -21.27 22.62
CA GLU A 102 8.49 -19.82 22.80
C GLU A 102 9.55 -19.47 23.86
N VAL A 103 9.60 -20.19 24.96
CA VAL A 103 10.68 -20.04 25.99
C VAL A 103 12.04 -20.27 25.35
N ASN A 104 12.20 -21.32 24.57
CA ASN A 104 13.48 -21.62 23.88
C ASN A 104 13.85 -20.49 22.90
N ALA A 105 12.88 -19.96 22.16
CA ALA A 105 13.11 -18.85 21.23
C ALA A 105 13.56 -17.58 21.97
N LEU A 106 12.94 -17.27 23.09
CA LEU A 106 13.30 -16.12 23.92
C LEU A 106 14.70 -16.27 24.52
N LEU A 107 15.05 -17.44 24.98
CA LEU A 107 16.39 -17.71 25.50
C LEU A 107 17.46 -17.59 24.42
N ARG A 108 17.18 -18.03 23.21
CA ARG A 108 18.08 -17.85 22.07
C ARG A 108 18.24 -16.36 21.68
N ALA A 109 17.18 -15.60 21.74
CA ALA A 109 17.21 -14.15 21.46
C ALA A 109 18.07 -13.42 22.49
N SER A 110 17.97 -13.78 23.76
CA SER A 110 18.82 -13.25 24.83
C SER A 110 20.29 -13.58 24.61
N ALA A 111 20.61 -14.82 24.27
CA ALA A 111 21.99 -15.26 23.99
C ALA A 111 22.55 -14.52 22.75
N THR A 112 21.78 -14.36 21.69
CA THR A 112 22.17 -13.63 20.48
C THR A 112 22.47 -12.17 20.78
N LYS A 113 21.66 -11.52 21.60
CA LYS A 113 21.86 -10.14 22.02
C LYS A 113 23.14 -9.97 22.81
N ALA A 114 23.41 -10.90 23.74
CA ALA A 114 24.64 -10.90 24.54
C ALA A 114 25.88 -11.05 23.63
N ASP A 115 25.81 -11.93 22.63
CA ASP A 115 26.91 -12.15 21.68
C ASP A 115 27.10 -10.96 20.73
N ALA A 116 26.04 -10.22 20.44
CA ALA A 116 26.08 -9.05 19.55
C ALA A 116 26.60 -7.78 20.23
N GLU A 117 26.55 -7.71 21.56
CA GLU A 117 27.07 -6.55 22.28
C GLU A 117 28.60 -6.63 22.31
N PRO A 118 29.31 -5.56 21.88
CA PRO A 118 30.77 -5.55 22.00
C PRO A 118 31.15 -5.62 23.49
N GLU A 119 32.08 -6.50 23.82
CA GLU A 119 32.63 -6.54 25.16
C GLU A 119 33.23 -5.18 25.47
N SER A 120 32.70 -4.50 26.46
CA SER A 120 33.33 -3.29 26.99
C SER A 120 34.54 -3.68 27.82
N GLU A 121 35.67 -3.35 27.31
CA GLU A 121 36.91 -3.45 28.11
C GLU A 121 36.93 -2.39 29.20
#